data_15de8d56f12dae209cde2b96f5b80391
#
_entry.id   15de8d56f12dae209cde2b96f5b80391
#
_cell.length_a   1.000
_cell.length_b   1.000
_cell.length_c   1.000
_cell.angle_alpha   90.00
_cell.angle_beta   90.00
_cell.angle_gamma   90.00
#
_symmetry.space_group_name_H-M   'P 1'
#
loop_
_entity.id
_entity.type
_entity.pdbx_description
1 polymer ?
#
loop_
_entity_poly.entity_id
_entity_poly.type
_entity_poly.pdbx_seq_one_letter_code
_entity_poly.pdbx_strand_id
1 'polypeptide(L)'
;MLNQYIMGIDGGGTYTRVLITDSLGKTIGHIKYNAGASIHKNPNAIKDVQNAIIQTITKANLQPSDISVLVMGIAGYDKESDLDWINQFTQIENFNPHVIALNDAKIAHASILLGKPGIICIAGTGSIILGLNEQGQYIRNYDFYHNAYAASRLISYNFVQHVLANHYNNTDKDIISKLITHFNAKDLKDLAILGSHGFENNSVLRDKLFSDFTKEITTAATLQSQLSKKVCDEAVQNIITGIELVASCFSSETIQIGLIGSVVNCPYIKNGIIEHLPSRFILQETPYSSEQGAILIGMKDLNIEITPTILNNLKKKV
;
A
#
# COMPACT_ATOMS: atom_id res chain seq x y z
N MET A 1 -22.17 9.92 28.54
CA MET A 1 -21.66 8.90 27.64
C MET A 1 -20.12 8.96 27.76
N LEU A 2 -19.49 7.84 28.13
CA LEU A 2 -18.03 7.77 28.14
C LEU A 2 -17.55 8.09 26.71
N ASN A 3 -16.56 8.98 26.58
CA ASN A 3 -15.95 9.28 25.29
C ASN A 3 -15.35 7.98 24.75
N GLN A 4 -15.88 7.46 23.65
CA GLN A 4 -15.34 6.29 22.97
C GLN A 4 -14.27 6.76 22.00
N TYR A 5 -13.02 6.39 22.28
CA TYR A 5 -11.91 6.66 21.34
C TYR A 5 -11.61 5.42 20.52
N ILE A 6 -11.42 5.63 19.23
CA ILE A 6 -11.10 4.59 18.25
C ILE A 6 -9.67 4.83 17.78
N MET A 7 -8.86 3.79 17.82
CA MET A 7 -7.49 3.82 17.30
C MET A 7 -7.39 3.01 16.01
N GLY A 8 -6.86 3.62 14.96
CA GLY A 8 -6.55 2.98 13.68
C GLY A 8 -5.05 2.92 13.46
N ILE A 9 -4.54 1.76 13.05
CA ILE A 9 -3.13 1.54 12.73
C ILE A 9 -3.00 1.08 11.28
N ASP A 10 -2.16 1.79 10.50
CA ASP A 10 -1.63 1.35 9.22
C ASP A 10 -0.18 0.92 9.42
N GLY A 11 0.03 -0.38 9.60
CA GLY A 11 1.32 -1.01 9.84
C GLY A 11 1.96 -1.53 8.56
N GLY A 12 2.52 -0.64 7.74
CA GLY A 12 3.18 -0.99 6.49
C GLY A 12 4.57 -1.61 6.67
N GLY A 13 5.23 -1.89 5.55
CA GLY A 13 6.59 -2.48 5.55
C GLY A 13 7.70 -1.50 5.92
N THR A 14 7.44 -0.18 5.87
CA THR A 14 8.47 0.88 6.07
C THR A 14 8.09 1.85 7.18
N TYR A 15 6.81 2.14 7.33
CA TYR A 15 6.27 3.10 8.30
C TYR A 15 5.07 2.49 9.00
N THR A 16 4.84 2.93 10.24
CA THR A 16 3.61 2.67 11.00
C THR A 16 2.92 4.00 11.25
N ARG A 17 1.63 4.11 10.88
CA ARG A 17 0.80 5.28 11.17
C ARG A 17 -0.23 4.90 12.20
N VAL A 18 -0.39 5.73 13.21
CA VAL A 18 -1.37 5.53 14.29
C VAL A 18 -2.22 6.79 14.38
N LEU A 19 -3.54 6.60 14.30
CA LEU A 19 -4.54 7.66 14.39
C LEU A 19 -5.52 7.34 15.52
N ILE A 20 -5.82 8.32 16.36
CA ILE A 20 -6.91 8.25 17.35
C ILE A 20 -7.96 9.29 17.00
N THR A 21 -9.22 8.86 17.00
CA THR A 21 -10.37 9.76 16.83
C THR A 21 -11.38 9.57 17.96
N ASP A 22 -12.22 10.59 18.15
CA ASP A 22 -13.48 10.44 18.88
C ASP A 22 -14.57 9.77 18.01
N SER A 23 -15.73 9.53 18.57
CA SER A 23 -16.89 8.93 17.89
C SER A 23 -17.48 9.80 16.77
N LEU A 24 -17.08 11.08 16.66
CA LEU A 24 -17.47 12.00 15.60
C LEU A 24 -16.40 12.10 14.48
N GLY A 25 -15.35 11.26 14.53
CA GLY A 25 -14.28 11.25 13.55
C GLY A 25 -13.28 12.40 13.67
N LYS A 26 -13.34 13.18 14.77
CA LYS A 26 -12.38 14.25 15.00
C LYS A 26 -11.05 13.63 15.45
N THR A 27 -9.96 13.99 14.82
CA THR A 27 -8.62 13.54 15.19
C THR A 27 -8.22 14.10 16.55
N ILE A 28 -7.84 13.20 17.46
CA ILE A 28 -7.35 13.51 18.81
C ILE A 28 -5.83 13.34 18.88
N GLY A 29 -5.28 12.31 18.21
CA GLY A 29 -3.85 12.05 18.12
C GLY A 29 -3.49 11.39 16.79
N HIS A 30 -2.34 11.76 16.23
CA HIS A 30 -1.81 11.14 15.02
C HIS A 30 -0.29 11.21 15.02
N ILE A 31 0.33 10.07 14.69
CA ILE A 31 1.77 10.01 14.43
C ILE A 31 2.06 9.14 13.20
N LYS A 32 3.20 9.45 12.57
CA LYS A 32 3.87 8.57 11.61
C LYS A 32 5.19 8.12 12.24
N TYR A 33 5.28 6.84 12.57
CA TYR A 33 6.48 6.25 13.14
C TYR A 33 7.38 5.69 12.03
N ASN A 34 8.70 5.94 12.12
CA ASN A 34 9.65 5.62 11.06
C ASN A 34 10.17 4.17 11.15
N ALA A 35 9.27 3.22 11.43
CA ALA A 35 9.54 1.79 11.39
C ALA A 35 8.32 1.03 10.92
N GLY A 36 8.54 -0.06 10.19
CA GLY A 36 7.47 -0.93 9.69
C GLY A 36 6.98 -1.90 10.76
N ALA A 37 5.73 -2.33 10.64
CA ALA A 37 5.08 -3.27 11.56
C ALA A 37 5.27 -4.75 11.19
N SER A 38 5.82 -5.06 10.01
CA SER A 38 6.01 -6.45 9.58
C SER A 38 7.23 -7.09 10.27
N ILE A 39 7.02 -8.13 11.07
CA ILE A 39 8.10 -8.89 11.73
C ILE A 39 9.05 -9.55 10.73
N HIS A 40 8.59 -9.84 9.51
CA HIS A 40 9.41 -10.42 8.45
C HIS A 40 10.46 -9.44 7.89
N LYS A 41 10.25 -8.13 8.08
CA LYS A 41 11.13 -7.06 7.58
C LYS A 41 11.80 -6.25 8.69
N ASN A 42 11.18 -6.21 9.86
CA ASN A 42 11.64 -5.45 11.02
C ASN A 42 11.71 -6.35 12.26
N PRO A 43 12.91 -6.76 12.71
CA PRO A 43 13.06 -7.57 13.93
C PRO A 43 12.52 -6.92 15.20
N ASN A 44 12.40 -5.58 15.21
CA ASN A 44 11.90 -4.79 16.34
C ASN A 44 10.43 -4.39 16.19
N ALA A 45 9.70 -4.95 15.20
CA ALA A 45 8.34 -4.53 14.86
C ALA A 45 7.40 -4.45 16.07
N ILE A 46 7.47 -5.44 17.00
CA ILE A 46 6.62 -5.44 18.19
C ILE A 46 6.88 -4.21 19.05
N LYS A 47 8.13 -3.95 19.39
CA LYS A 47 8.52 -2.78 20.20
C LYS A 47 8.21 -1.46 19.51
N ASP A 48 8.42 -1.39 18.21
CA ASP A 48 8.20 -0.17 17.42
C ASP A 48 6.71 0.17 17.33
N VAL A 49 5.83 -0.83 17.13
CA VAL A 49 4.38 -0.63 17.14
C VAL A 49 3.87 -0.25 18.52
N GLN A 50 4.33 -0.91 19.60
CA GLN A 50 4.00 -0.52 20.96
C GLN A 50 4.42 0.93 21.26
N ASN A 51 5.63 1.33 20.87
CA ASN A 51 6.10 2.71 21.01
C ASN A 51 5.22 3.69 20.22
N ALA A 52 4.81 3.32 18.99
CA ALA A 52 3.92 4.15 18.20
C ALA A 52 2.55 4.34 18.86
N ILE A 53 1.97 3.28 19.42
CA ILE A 53 0.72 3.32 20.18
C ILE A 53 0.87 4.26 21.39
N ILE A 54 1.88 4.02 22.25
CA ILE A 54 2.11 4.79 23.48
C ILE A 54 2.34 6.27 23.16
N GLN A 55 3.18 6.59 22.18
CA GLN A 55 3.44 7.98 21.78
C GLN A 55 2.16 8.67 21.28
N THR A 56 1.28 7.95 20.55
CA THR A 56 0.04 8.55 20.05
C THR A 56 -0.94 8.83 21.19
N ILE A 57 -1.08 7.90 22.15
CA ILE A 57 -1.90 8.06 23.37
C ILE A 57 -1.40 9.26 24.19
N THR A 58 -0.10 9.32 24.43
CA THR A 58 0.52 10.43 25.17
C THR A 58 0.30 11.78 24.48
N LYS A 59 0.49 11.84 23.14
CA LYS A 59 0.24 13.05 22.35
C LYS A 59 -1.22 13.50 22.41
N ALA A 60 -2.14 12.54 22.52
CA ALA A 60 -3.58 12.78 22.66
C ALA A 60 -4.00 13.21 24.07
N ASN A 61 -3.10 13.20 25.05
CA ASN A 61 -3.40 13.38 26.47
C ASN A 61 -4.47 12.39 27.01
N LEU A 62 -4.40 11.13 26.54
CA LEU A 62 -5.28 10.04 26.95
C LEU A 62 -4.53 9.03 27.83
N GLN A 63 -5.31 8.16 28.49
CA GLN A 63 -4.82 6.95 29.13
C GLN A 63 -4.98 5.75 28.17
N PRO A 64 -4.16 4.70 28.27
CA PRO A 64 -4.34 3.49 27.44
C PRO A 64 -5.77 2.90 27.56
N SER A 65 -6.37 2.95 28.74
CA SER A 65 -7.75 2.47 29.02
C SER A 65 -8.85 3.28 28.34
N ASP A 66 -8.57 4.47 27.83
CA ASP A 66 -9.56 5.31 27.13
C ASP A 66 -9.87 4.79 25.72
N ILE A 67 -9.00 3.94 25.15
CA ILE A 67 -9.20 3.40 23.79
C ILE A 67 -10.19 2.23 23.87
N SER A 68 -11.34 2.39 23.23
CA SER A 68 -12.40 1.38 23.22
C SER A 68 -12.19 0.32 22.14
N VAL A 69 -11.75 0.73 20.94
CA VAL A 69 -11.52 -0.14 19.79
C VAL A 69 -10.18 0.18 19.14
N LEU A 70 -9.42 -0.86 18.82
CA LEU A 70 -8.20 -0.81 18.04
C LEU A 70 -8.36 -1.60 16.75
N VAL A 71 -8.26 -0.95 15.61
CA VAL A 71 -8.20 -1.61 14.29
C VAL A 71 -6.79 -1.51 13.74
N MET A 72 -6.18 -2.65 13.48
CA MET A 72 -4.83 -2.73 12.93
C MET A 72 -4.85 -3.35 11.53
N GLY A 73 -4.37 -2.63 10.53
CA GLY A 73 -4.03 -3.16 9.22
C GLY A 73 -2.54 -3.41 9.14
N ILE A 74 -2.12 -4.67 9.08
CA ILE A 74 -0.70 -5.04 9.21
C ILE A 74 -0.20 -5.74 7.96
N ALA A 75 0.86 -5.19 7.36
CA ALA A 75 1.54 -5.80 6.23
C ALA A 75 2.17 -7.15 6.62
N GLY A 76 1.83 -8.20 5.86
CA GLY A 76 2.28 -9.56 6.13
C GLY A 76 1.39 -10.34 7.09
N TYR A 77 0.23 -9.80 7.46
CA TYR A 77 -0.84 -10.58 8.10
C TYR A 77 -1.68 -11.28 7.03
N ASP A 78 -1.33 -12.51 6.70
CA ASP A 78 -1.93 -13.25 5.59
C ASP A 78 -2.68 -14.53 6.03
N LYS A 79 -2.40 -15.04 7.23
CA LYS A 79 -2.97 -16.27 7.78
C LYS A 79 -3.23 -16.16 9.27
N GLU A 80 -4.11 -17.00 9.79
CA GLU A 80 -4.56 -16.98 11.18
C GLU A 80 -3.41 -17.17 12.20
N SER A 81 -2.40 -17.98 11.86
CA SER A 81 -1.21 -18.15 12.70
C SER A 81 -0.38 -16.87 12.91
N ASP A 82 -0.62 -15.84 12.10
CA ASP A 82 0.06 -14.55 12.28
C ASP A 82 -0.49 -13.76 13.47
N LEU A 83 -1.67 -14.13 14.00
CA LEU A 83 -2.25 -13.52 15.20
C LEU A 83 -1.33 -13.65 16.43
N ASP A 84 -0.51 -14.69 16.51
CA ASP A 84 0.38 -14.92 17.65
C ASP A 84 1.37 -13.76 17.86
N TRP A 85 1.91 -13.21 16.78
CA TRP A 85 2.81 -12.06 16.86
C TRP A 85 2.07 -10.72 16.85
N ILE A 86 0.91 -10.62 16.18
CA ILE A 86 0.09 -9.40 16.17
C ILE A 86 -0.45 -9.09 17.56
N ASN A 87 -0.89 -10.09 18.31
CA ASN A 87 -1.38 -9.93 19.68
C ASN A 87 -0.32 -9.36 20.64
N GLN A 88 0.95 -9.51 20.32
CA GLN A 88 2.02 -8.90 21.12
C GLN A 88 2.07 -7.37 20.99
N PHE A 89 1.53 -6.78 19.92
CA PHE A 89 1.47 -5.33 19.75
C PHE A 89 0.63 -4.64 20.83
N THR A 90 -0.35 -5.34 21.40
CA THR A 90 -1.27 -4.82 22.42
C THR A 90 -0.86 -5.12 23.85
N GLN A 91 0.29 -5.82 24.06
CA GLN A 91 0.81 -6.09 25.40
C GLN A 91 1.44 -4.82 26.01
N ILE A 92 0.59 -3.87 26.32
CA ILE A 92 0.89 -2.57 26.94
C ILE A 92 0.07 -2.48 28.23
N GLU A 93 0.66 -1.96 29.29
CA GLU A 93 -0.01 -1.83 30.59
C GLU A 93 -1.29 -1.00 30.49
N ASN A 94 -2.38 -1.50 31.06
CA ASN A 94 -3.72 -0.88 31.05
C ASN A 94 -4.32 -0.63 29.65
N PHE A 95 -3.84 -1.33 28.60
CA PHE A 95 -4.35 -1.21 27.23
C PHE A 95 -5.12 -2.47 26.83
N ASN A 96 -6.44 -2.42 26.97
CA ASN A 96 -7.35 -3.56 26.73
C ASN A 96 -8.51 -3.17 25.79
N PRO A 97 -8.26 -2.62 24.59
CA PRO A 97 -9.32 -2.31 23.64
C PRO A 97 -9.90 -3.58 23.02
N HIS A 98 -11.10 -3.48 22.45
CA HIS A 98 -11.55 -4.49 21.48
C HIS A 98 -10.65 -4.42 20.24
N VAL A 99 -9.98 -5.53 19.89
CA VAL A 99 -8.95 -5.57 18.83
C VAL A 99 -9.49 -6.21 17.55
N ILE A 100 -9.35 -5.51 16.43
CA ILE A 100 -9.64 -6.00 15.08
C ILE A 100 -8.33 -5.97 14.28
N ALA A 101 -7.74 -7.16 14.07
CA ALA A 101 -6.53 -7.29 13.25
C ALA A 101 -6.89 -7.68 11.81
N LEU A 102 -6.33 -6.99 10.84
CA LEU A 102 -6.60 -7.17 9.40
C LEU A 102 -5.29 -7.06 8.60
N ASN A 103 -5.29 -7.59 7.39
CA ASN A 103 -4.26 -7.25 6.41
C ASN A 103 -4.37 -5.75 6.04
N ASP A 104 -3.23 -5.08 5.80
CA ASP A 104 -3.15 -3.66 5.47
C ASP A 104 -3.96 -3.26 4.23
N ALA A 105 -4.09 -4.15 3.25
CA ALA A 105 -4.92 -3.91 2.08
C ALA A 105 -6.42 -3.81 2.42
N LYS A 106 -6.92 -4.48 3.48
CA LYS A 106 -8.33 -4.38 3.87
C LYS A 106 -8.69 -3.02 4.46
N ILE A 107 -7.82 -2.43 5.29
CA ILE A 107 -8.03 -1.06 5.79
C ILE A 107 -7.88 -0.02 4.66
N ALA A 108 -6.97 -0.26 3.72
CA ALA A 108 -6.83 0.55 2.52
C ALA A 108 -8.09 0.49 1.63
N HIS A 109 -8.73 -0.69 1.49
CA HIS A 109 -10.02 -0.84 0.82
C HIS A 109 -11.10 0.01 1.51
N ALA A 110 -11.19 -0.08 2.83
CA ALA A 110 -12.17 0.69 3.60
C ALA A 110 -11.96 2.21 3.47
N SER A 111 -10.73 2.68 3.32
CA SER A 111 -10.42 4.12 3.16
C SER A 111 -10.96 4.73 1.86
N ILE A 112 -11.16 3.93 0.83
CA ILE A 112 -11.65 4.39 -0.47
C ILE A 112 -13.13 4.05 -0.65
N LEU A 113 -13.49 2.81 -0.38
CA LEU A 113 -14.81 2.27 -0.72
C LEU A 113 -15.77 2.22 0.48
N LEU A 114 -15.33 2.70 1.64
CA LEU A 114 -16.13 2.79 2.87
C LEU A 114 -16.76 1.44 3.27
N GLY A 115 -16.06 0.34 2.97
CA GLY A 115 -16.54 -1.02 3.20
C GLY A 115 -17.65 -1.49 2.26
N LYS A 116 -17.87 -0.80 1.13
CA LYS A 116 -18.78 -1.22 0.04
C LYS A 116 -18.05 -2.14 -0.94
N PRO A 117 -18.79 -2.97 -1.70
CA PRO A 117 -18.19 -3.77 -2.77
C PRO A 117 -17.39 -2.93 -3.77
N GLY A 118 -16.27 -3.48 -4.23
CA GLY A 118 -15.39 -2.86 -5.21
C GLY A 118 -13.96 -3.38 -5.11
N ILE A 119 -13.08 -2.83 -5.92
CA ILE A 119 -11.70 -3.30 -6.07
C ILE A 119 -10.73 -2.17 -5.75
N ILE A 120 -9.64 -2.47 -5.09
CA ILE A 120 -8.49 -1.57 -4.98
C ILE A 120 -7.26 -2.19 -5.66
N CYS A 121 -6.47 -1.35 -6.31
CA CYS A 121 -5.15 -1.70 -6.80
C CYS A 121 -4.10 -0.91 -6.01
N ILE A 122 -3.29 -1.62 -5.26
CA ILE A 122 -2.16 -1.04 -4.53
C ILE A 122 -0.90 -1.36 -5.32
N ALA A 123 -0.14 -0.33 -5.75
CA ALA A 123 1.18 -0.52 -6.31
C ALA A 123 2.13 0.61 -5.90
N GLY A 124 3.16 0.21 -5.20
CA GLY A 124 4.25 1.00 -4.66
C GLY A 124 5.45 0.09 -4.46
N THR A 125 6.00 -0.01 -3.25
CA THR A 125 7.06 -0.99 -2.90
C THR A 125 6.60 -2.42 -3.13
N GLY A 126 5.36 -2.74 -2.76
CA GLY A 126 4.64 -3.97 -3.09
C GLY A 126 3.52 -3.71 -4.09
N SER A 127 2.84 -4.79 -4.53
CA SER A 127 1.67 -4.69 -5.40
C SER A 127 0.66 -5.77 -5.04
N ILE A 128 -0.61 -5.37 -4.90
CA ILE A 128 -1.75 -6.27 -4.68
C ILE A 128 -3.01 -5.64 -5.29
N ILE A 129 -3.86 -6.49 -5.85
CA ILE A 129 -5.22 -6.13 -6.26
C ILE A 129 -6.17 -6.90 -5.36
N LEU A 130 -6.99 -6.16 -4.61
CA LEU A 130 -7.91 -6.72 -3.63
C LEU A 130 -9.33 -6.25 -3.94
N GLY A 131 -10.26 -7.19 -4.08
CA GLY A 131 -11.69 -6.93 -4.19
C GLY A 131 -12.45 -7.36 -2.95
N LEU A 132 -13.54 -6.66 -2.63
CA LEU A 132 -14.61 -7.09 -1.76
C LEU A 132 -15.86 -7.22 -2.62
N ASN A 133 -16.38 -8.44 -2.81
CA ASN A 133 -17.56 -8.66 -3.64
C ASN A 133 -18.87 -8.40 -2.88
N GLU A 134 -20.00 -8.53 -3.56
CA GLU A 134 -21.35 -8.29 -3.01
C GLU A 134 -21.74 -9.31 -1.94
N GLN A 135 -21.08 -10.46 -1.90
CA GLN A 135 -21.24 -11.50 -0.88
C GLN A 135 -20.37 -11.25 0.35
N GLY A 136 -19.60 -10.14 0.39
CA GLY A 136 -18.72 -9.81 1.50
C GLY A 136 -17.41 -10.62 1.52
N GLN A 137 -17.06 -11.27 0.41
CA GLN A 137 -15.84 -12.05 0.29
C GLN A 137 -14.69 -11.19 -0.24
N TYR A 138 -13.52 -11.30 0.39
CA TYR A 138 -12.31 -10.72 -0.12
C TYR A 138 -11.63 -11.64 -1.13
N ILE A 139 -11.28 -11.11 -2.30
CA ILE A 139 -10.65 -11.80 -3.43
C ILE A 139 -9.36 -11.06 -3.78
N ARG A 140 -8.27 -11.79 -3.95
CA ARG A 140 -6.97 -11.22 -4.31
C ARG A 140 -6.55 -11.72 -5.68
N ASN A 141 -5.81 -10.90 -6.43
CA ASN A 141 -5.18 -11.35 -7.67
C ASN A 141 -4.29 -12.60 -7.47
N TYR A 142 -3.66 -12.75 -6.31
CA TYR A 142 -2.85 -13.93 -5.96
C TYR A 142 -3.67 -15.24 -5.89
N ASP A 143 -4.95 -15.16 -5.60
CA ASP A 143 -5.84 -16.33 -5.57
C ASP A 143 -5.99 -16.95 -6.96
N PHE A 144 -5.67 -16.21 -8.04
CA PHE A 144 -5.59 -16.64 -9.43
C PHE A 144 -4.16 -16.92 -9.91
N TYR A 145 -3.19 -17.05 -9.01
CA TYR A 145 -1.76 -17.14 -9.35
C TYR A 145 -1.25 -15.95 -10.20
N HIS A 146 -1.97 -14.84 -10.17
CA HIS A 146 -1.56 -13.61 -10.84
C HIS A 146 -0.65 -12.80 -9.92
N ASN A 147 0.64 -12.74 -10.28
CA ASN A 147 1.58 -11.84 -9.63
C ASN A 147 1.45 -10.46 -10.27
N ALA A 148 0.95 -9.48 -9.53
CA ALA A 148 0.87 -8.12 -10.04
C ALA A 148 2.28 -7.53 -10.23
N TYR A 149 2.88 -7.72 -11.42
CA TYR A 149 4.23 -7.24 -11.77
C TYR A 149 4.35 -5.72 -11.89
N ALA A 150 3.53 -5.00 -11.12
CA ALA A 150 3.51 -3.54 -11.05
C ALA A 150 4.12 -2.98 -9.76
N ALA A 151 4.73 -3.81 -8.91
CA ALA A 151 5.54 -3.30 -7.80
C ALA A 151 6.76 -2.55 -8.34
N SER A 152 7.13 -1.45 -7.68
CA SER A 152 8.22 -0.57 -8.15
C SER A 152 9.50 -1.34 -8.49
N ARG A 153 9.97 -2.22 -7.58
CA ARG A 153 11.17 -3.01 -7.86
C ARG A 153 11.06 -3.89 -9.12
N LEU A 154 9.86 -4.42 -9.42
CA LEU A 154 9.66 -5.33 -10.56
C LEU A 154 9.69 -4.58 -11.90
N ILE A 155 9.16 -3.35 -11.93
CA ILE A 155 9.28 -2.46 -13.10
C ILE A 155 10.76 -2.18 -13.37
N SER A 156 11.54 -1.87 -12.33
CA SER A 156 12.97 -1.62 -12.46
C SER A 156 13.76 -2.88 -12.82
N TYR A 157 13.43 -4.04 -12.27
CA TYR A 157 14.05 -5.31 -12.70
C TYR A 157 13.84 -5.55 -14.17
N ASN A 158 12.62 -5.41 -14.66
CA ASN A 158 12.28 -5.60 -16.07
C ASN A 158 13.06 -4.61 -16.95
N PHE A 159 13.12 -3.34 -16.56
CA PHE A 159 13.90 -2.32 -17.28
C PHE A 159 15.39 -2.68 -17.36
N VAL A 160 16.01 -3.02 -16.24
CA VAL A 160 17.45 -3.39 -16.18
C VAL A 160 17.73 -4.64 -17.02
N GLN A 161 16.87 -5.65 -16.97
CA GLN A 161 17.01 -6.86 -17.80
C GLN A 161 17.00 -6.54 -19.29
N HIS A 162 16.10 -5.65 -19.74
CA HIS A 162 16.09 -5.20 -21.14
C HIS A 162 17.37 -4.43 -21.51
N VAL A 163 17.85 -3.56 -20.62
CA VAL A 163 19.11 -2.83 -20.88
C VAL A 163 20.28 -3.78 -21.01
N LEU A 164 20.42 -4.75 -20.10
CA LEU A 164 21.51 -5.74 -20.13
C LEU A 164 21.41 -6.70 -21.34
N ALA A 165 20.19 -6.94 -21.83
CA ALA A 165 19.95 -7.72 -23.06
C ALA A 165 20.11 -6.88 -24.35
N ASN A 166 20.55 -5.62 -24.26
CA ASN A 166 20.69 -4.67 -25.39
C ASN A 166 19.37 -4.37 -26.13
N HIS A 167 18.24 -4.43 -25.42
CA HIS A 167 16.91 -4.12 -25.98
C HIS A 167 16.57 -2.63 -25.78
N TYR A 168 17.44 -1.72 -26.17
CA TYR A 168 17.27 -0.29 -26.06
C TYR A 168 17.70 0.43 -27.34
N ASN A 169 17.37 1.71 -27.47
CA ASN A 169 17.69 2.52 -28.62
C ASN A 169 18.16 3.95 -28.25
N ASN A 170 18.26 4.82 -29.23
CA ASN A 170 18.79 6.17 -29.03
C ASN A 170 17.90 7.04 -28.11
N THR A 171 16.60 6.77 -27.98
CA THR A 171 15.70 7.51 -27.11
C THR A 171 15.91 7.18 -25.61
N ASP A 172 16.68 6.13 -25.32
CA ASP A 172 16.87 5.61 -23.97
C ASP A 172 18.21 6.03 -23.36
N LYS A 173 19.05 6.79 -24.09
CA LYS A 173 20.41 7.15 -23.65
C LYS A 173 20.44 7.85 -22.29
N ASP A 174 19.53 8.80 -22.07
CA ASP A 174 19.53 9.59 -20.85
C ASP A 174 19.15 8.74 -19.63
N ILE A 175 18.12 7.89 -19.76
CA ILE A 175 17.71 7.01 -18.67
C ILE A 175 18.76 5.91 -18.39
N ILE A 176 19.47 5.43 -19.42
CA ILE A 176 20.58 4.48 -19.25
C ILE A 176 21.75 5.15 -18.52
N SER A 177 22.09 6.40 -18.83
CA SER A 177 23.11 7.14 -18.08
C SER A 177 22.75 7.29 -16.61
N LYS A 178 21.49 7.61 -16.31
CA LYS A 178 20.97 7.65 -14.94
C LYS A 178 21.01 6.28 -14.25
N LEU A 179 20.70 5.20 -14.98
CA LEU A 179 20.79 3.84 -14.47
C LEU A 179 22.21 3.49 -14.01
N ILE A 180 23.20 3.74 -14.87
CA ILE A 180 24.63 3.51 -14.57
C ILE A 180 25.02 4.26 -13.30
N THR A 181 24.67 5.54 -13.21
CA THR A 181 24.95 6.37 -12.02
C THR A 181 24.26 5.84 -10.78
N HIS A 182 22.98 5.47 -10.87
CA HIS A 182 22.18 4.97 -9.74
C HIS A 182 22.75 3.68 -9.13
N PHE A 183 23.26 2.79 -9.97
CA PHE A 183 23.90 1.54 -9.53
C PHE A 183 25.38 1.67 -9.22
N ASN A 184 25.95 2.89 -9.25
CA ASN A 184 27.39 3.17 -9.09
C ASN A 184 28.27 2.34 -10.05
N ALA A 185 27.75 2.01 -11.22
CA ALA A 185 28.50 1.32 -12.27
C ALA A 185 29.32 2.33 -13.11
N LYS A 186 30.41 1.87 -13.70
CA LYS A 186 31.24 2.69 -14.61
C LYS A 186 30.63 2.77 -16.01
N ASP A 187 30.07 1.65 -16.44
CA ASP A 187 29.43 1.45 -17.74
C ASP A 187 28.48 0.26 -17.73
N LEU A 188 27.90 -0.10 -18.88
CA LEU A 188 26.98 -1.24 -19.00
C LEU A 188 27.67 -2.60 -18.75
N LYS A 189 28.99 -2.72 -19.00
CA LYS A 189 29.73 -3.96 -18.73
C LYS A 189 29.89 -4.15 -17.23
N ASP A 190 30.21 -3.07 -16.53
CA ASP A 190 30.30 -3.08 -15.06
C ASP A 190 28.94 -3.35 -14.42
N LEU A 191 27.86 -2.74 -14.95
CA LEU A 191 26.48 -3.05 -14.54
C LEU A 191 26.13 -4.54 -14.74
N ALA A 192 26.57 -5.16 -15.83
CA ALA A 192 26.36 -6.59 -16.06
C ALA A 192 27.15 -7.46 -15.07
N ILE A 193 28.35 -7.05 -14.68
CA ILE A 193 29.14 -7.71 -13.63
C ILE A 193 28.41 -7.60 -12.28
N LEU A 194 27.94 -6.41 -11.91
CA LEU A 194 27.11 -6.24 -10.70
C LEU A 194 25.89 -7.15 -10.73
N GLY A 195 25.22 -7.26 -11.90
CA GLY A 195 24.08 -8.16 -12.12
C GLY A 195 24.43 -9.63 -11.92
N SER A 196 25.58 -10.09 -12.41
CA SER A 196 26.04 -11.48 -12.22
C SER A 196 26.32 -11.84 -10.76
N HIS A 197 26.54 -10.84 -9.90
CA HIS A 197 26.67 -10.99 -8.46
C HIS A 197 25.40 -10.63 -7.67
N GLY A 198 24.26 -10.42 -8.39
CA GLY A 198 22.96 -10.16 -7.78
C GLY A 198 22.72 -8.71 -7.33
N PHE A 199 23.54 -7.75 -7.79
CA PHE A 199 23.53 -6.31 -7.50
C PHE A 199 23.78 -5.95 -6.03
N GLU A 200 23.13 -6.64 -5.11
CA GLU A 200 23.19 -6.44 -3.65
C GLU A 200 22.87 -7.76 -2.95
N ASN A 201 23.69 -8.14 -1.97
CA ASN A 201 23.54 -9.42 -1.25
C ASN A 201 22.32 -9.42 -0.31
N ASN A 202 22.02 -8.26 0.30
CA ASN A 202 20.86 -8.11 1.15
C ASN A 202 19.60 -7.86 0.29
N SER A 203 18.63 -8.79 0.37
CA SER A 203 17.42 -8.71 -0.44
C SER A 203 16.58 -7.44 -0.20
N VAL A 204 16.54 -6.95 1.03
CA VAL A 204 15.80 -5.72 1.39
C VAL A 204 16.47 -4.49 0.79
N LEU A 205 17.81 -4.41 0.87
CA LEU A 205 18.57 -3.32 0.25
C LEU A 205 18.49 -3.37 -1.27
N ARG A 206 18.55 -4.57 -1.85
CA ARG A 206 18.39 -4.77 -3.29
C ARG A 206 17.00 -4.32 -3.76
N ASP A 207 15.94 -4.77 -3.10
CA ASP A 207 14.57 -4.38 -3.43
C ASP A 207 14.39 -2.86 -3.34
N LYS A 208 15.01 -2.23 -2.32
CA LYS A 208 15.01 -0.78 -2.19
C LYS A 208 15.77 -0.10 -3.32
N LEU A 209 16.98 -0.55 -3.65
CA LEU A 209 17.81 -0.01 -4.72
C LEU A 209 17.04 0.02 -6.04
N PHE A 210 16.38 -1.08 -6.41
CA PHE A 210 15.57 -1.14 -7.61
C PHE A 210 14.29 -0.30 -7.50
N SER A 211 13.60 -0.31 -6.36
CA SER A 211 12.40 0.49 -6.15
C SER A 211 12.64 1.99 -6.31
N ASP A 212 13.78 2.47 -5.82
CA ASP A 212 14.14 3.89 -5.86
C ASP A 212 14.35 4.38 -7.30
N PHE A 213 14.75 3.50 -8.24
CA PHE A 213 14.94 3.86 -9.65
C PHE A 213 13.65 3.93 -10.47
N THR A 214 12.55 3.35 -10.00
CA THR A 214 11.28 3.29 -10.76
C THR A 214 10.75 4.67 -11.14
N LYS A 215 10.95 5.68 -10.29
CA LYS A 215 10.53 7.05 -10.58
C LYS A 215 11.21 7.61 -11.82
N GLU A 216 12.49 7.30 -12.02
CA GLU A 216 13.23 7.71 -13.21
C GLU A 216 12.67 7.03 -14.48
N ILE A 217 12.34 5.73 -14.40
CA ILE A 217 11.74 4.98 -15.50
C ILE A 217 10.38 5.59 -15.89
N THR A 218 9.48 5.79 -14.91
CA THR A 218 8.14 6.33 -15.20
C THR A 218 8.18 7.77 -15.70
N THR A 219 9.16 8.57 -15.25
CA THR A 219 9.40 9.92 -15.77
C THR A 219 9.93 9.85 -17.21
N ALA A 220 10.90 8.95 -17.49
CA ALA A 220 11.45 8.80 -18.84
C ALA A 220 10.40 8.29 -19.85
N ALA A 221 9.41 7.51 -19.42
CA ALA A 221 8.28 7.13 -20.26
C ALA A 221 7.48 8.34 -20.73
N THR A 222 7.24 9.35 -19.88
CA THR A 222 6.61 10.61 -20.29
C THR A 222 7.48 11.45 -21.20
N LEU A 223 8.82 11.30 -21.10
CA LEU A 223 9.83 12.00 -21.93
C LEU A 223 10.22 11.21 -23.18
N GLN A 224 9.40 10.25 -23.60
CA GLN A 224 9.50 9.51 -24.87
C GLN A 224 10.59 8.42 -24.94
N SER A 225 11.21 8.00 -23.82
CA SER A 225 12.05 6.79 -23.80
C SER A 225 11.21 5.57 -24.22
N GLN A 226 11.59 4.90 -25.31
CA GLN A 226 10.81 3.78 -25.86
C GLN A 226 10.87 2.56 -24.95
N LEU A 227 12.01 2.26 -24.34
CA LEU A 227 12.12 1.17 -23.38
C LEU A 227 11.32 1.44 -22.12
N SER A 228 11.37 2.68 -21.59
CA SER A 228 10.59 3.05 -20.42
C SER A 228 9.09 2.94 -20.68
N LYS A 229 8.60 3.37 -21.85
CA LYS A 229 7.22 3.19 -22.29
C LYS A 229 6.84 1.72 -22.28
N LYS A 230 7.61 0.88 -22.99
CA LYS A 230 7.35 -0.56 -23.08
C LYS A 230 7.17 -1.18 -21.70
N VAL A 231 8.10 -0.94 -20.78
CA VAL A 231 8.06 -1.53 -19.44
C VAL A 231 6.88 -1.00 -18.61
N CYS A 232 6.54 0.29 -18.76
CA CYS A 232 5.37 0.86 -18.10
C CYS A 232 4.05 0.34 -18.69
N ASP A 233 3.97 0.15 -20.01
CA ASP A 233 2.79 -0.40 -20.70
C ASP A 233 2.55 -1.86 -20.28
N GLU A 234 3.61 -2.66 -20.14
CA GLU A 234 3.53 -4.02 -19.59
C GLU A 234 3.00 -4.02 -18.15
N ALA A 235 3.43 -3.07 -17.32
CA ALA A 235 2.89 -2.91 -15.97
C ALA A 235 1.41 -2.51 -15.97
N VAL A 236 0.98 -1.60 -16.86
CA VAL A 236 -0.43 -1.21 -17.04
C VAL A 236 -1.28 -2.42 -17.43
N GLN A 237 -0.86 -3.19 -18.43
CA GLN A 237 -1.60 -4.38 -18.88
C GLN A 237 -1.71 -5.42 -17.76
N ASN A 238 -0.65 -5.60 -16.98
CA ASN A 238 -0.65 -6.51 -15.84
C ASN A 238 -1.64 -6.08 -14.75
N ILE A 239 -1.72 -4.78 -14.46
CA ILE A 239 -2.70 -4.22 -13.52
C ILE A 239 -4.12 -4.48 -14.02
N ILE A 240 -4.42 -4.19 -15.30
CA ILE A 240 -5.75 -4.36 -15.89
C ILE A 240 -6.17 -5.84 -15.83
N THR A 241 -5.30 -6.74 -16.26
CA THR A 241 -5.56 -8.18 -16.17
C THR A 241 -5.87 -8.61 -14.74
N GLY A 242 -5.12 -8.14 -13.76
CA GLY A 242 -5.37 -8.46 -12.36
C GLY A 242 -6.69 -7.90 -11.83
N ILE A 243 -7.09 -6.70 -12.26
CA ILE A 243 -8.40 -6.11 -11.95
C ILE A 243 -9.52 -6.97 -12.54
N GLU A 244 -9.40 -7.37 -13.80
CA GLU A 244 -10.41 -8.19 -14.50
C GLU A 244 -10.55 -9.59 -13.88
N LEU A 245 -9.43 -10.21 -13.47
CA LEU A 245 -9.44 -11.48 -12.75
C LEU A 245 -10.21 -11.37 -11.43
N VAL A 246 -9.91 -10.36 -10.61
CA VAL A 246 -10.64 -10.13 -9.36
C VAL A 246 -12.12 -9.82 -9.64
N ALA A 247 -12.40 -9.03 -10.68
CA ALA A 247 -13.75 -8.65 -11.08
C ALA A 247 -14.60 -9.83 -11.60
N SER A 248 -13.99 -10.95 -11.99
CA SER A 248 -14.71 -12.14 -12.40
C SER A 248 -15.56 -12.77 -11.28
N CYS A 249 -15.25 -12.41 -10.01
CA CYS A 249 -16.01 -12.84 -8.83
C CYS A 249 -17.08 -11.82 -8.37
N PHE A 250 -17.40 -10.83 -9.20
CA PHE A 250 -18.42 -9.82 -8.93
C PHE A 250 -19.64 -10.05 -9.83
N SER A 251 -20.83 -9.85 -9.26
CA SER A 251 -22.09 -9.93 -9.98
C SER A 251 -22.54 -8.59 -10.58
N SER A 252 -22.02 -7.46 -10.08
CA SER A 252 -22.39 -6.13 -10.53
C SER A 252 -21.90 -5.81 -11.95
N GLU A 253 -22.74 -5.14 -12.74
CA GLU A 253 -22.39 -4.66 -14.07
C GLU A 253 -21.31 -3.55 -13.99
N THR A 254 -21.34 -2.75 -12.94
CA THR A 254 -20.36 -1.68 -12.69
C THR A 254 -19.63 -1.92 -11.37
N ILE A 255 -18.31 -1.73 -11.35
CA ILE A 255 -17.45 -1.97 -10.20
C ILE A 255 -16.65 -0.71 -9.89
N GLN A 256 -16.67 -0.28 -8.62
CA GLN A 256 -15.87 0.83 -8.14
C GLN A 256 -14.40 0.41 -7.99
N ILE A 257 -13.46 1.25 -8.41
CA ILE A 257 -12.02 0.98 -8.31
C ILE A 257 -11.29 2.11 -7.63
N GLY A 258 -10.40 1.76 -6.69
CA GLY A 258 -9.47 2.69 -6.07
C GLY A 258 -8.01 2.39 -6.45
N LEU A 259 -7.20 3.43 -6.66
CA LEU A 259 -5.77 3.32 -6.94
C LEU A 259 -4.96 3.86 -5.77
N ILE A 260 -4.06 3.06 -5.19
CA ILE A 260 -3.23 3.40 -4.04
C ILE A 260 -1.76 3.16 -4.34
N GLY A 261 -0.91 4.07 -3.93
CA GLY A 261 0.55 3.94 -4.05
C GLY A 261 1.16 4.80 -5.14
N SER A 262 2.49 4.94 -5.09
CA SER A 262 3.23 5.86 -5.95
C SER A 262 3.30 5.41 -7.42
N VAL A 263 3.28 4.10 -7.67
CA VAL A 263 3.36 3.55 -9.03
C VAL A 263 2.07 3.79 -9.79
N VAL A 264 0.92 3.33 -9.28
CA VAL A 264 -0.38 3.48 -9.97
C VAL A 264 -0.84 4.94 -10.06
N ASN A 265 -0.30 5.82 -9.23
CA ASN A 265 -0.62 7.26 -9.28
C ASN A 265 0.44 8.09 -10.03
N CYS A 266 1.52 7.49 -10.56
CA CYS A 266 2.40 8.24 -11.45
C CYS A 266 1.67 8.54 -12.78
N PRO A 267 1.91 9.72 -13.39
CA PRO A 267 1.11 10.19 -14.53
C PRO A 267 1.04 9.19 -15.69
N TYR A 268 2.16 8.56 -16.06
CA TYR A 268 2.19 7.64 -17.20
C TYR A 268 1.31 6.41 -16.94
N ILE A 269 1.52 5.70 -15.83
CA ILE A 269 0.78 4.46 -15.51
C ILE A 269 -0.69 4.77 -15.22
N LYS A 270 -0.99 5.85 -14.49
CA LYS A 270 -2.37 6.24 -14.20
C LYS A 270 -3.16 6.53 -15.47
N ASN A 271 -2.59 7.29 -16.40
CA ASN A 271 -3.23 7.58 -17.68
C ASN A 271 -3.42 6.31 -18.51
N GLY A 272 -2.42 5.43 -18.56
CA GLY A 272 -2.54 4.13 -19.23
C GLY A 272 -3.65 3.25 -18.65
N ILE A 273 -3.80 3.21 -17.33
CA ILE A 273 -4.91 2.50 -16.67
C ILE A 273 -6.25 3.12 -17.09
N ILE A 274 -6.40 4.45 -17.02
CA ILE A 274 -7.64 5.14 -17.38
C ILE A 274 -8.02 4.90 -18.84
N GLU A 275 -7.05 4.89 -19.74
CA GLU A 275 -7.26 4.74 -21.18
C GLU A 275 -7.69 3.30 -21.55
N HIS A 276 -7.15 2.28 -20.88
CA HIS A 276 -7.36 0.89 -21.26
C HIS A 276 -8.32 0.13 -20.34
N LEU A 277 -8.72 0.72 -19.21
CA LEU A 277 -9.64 0.07 -18.29
C LEU A 277 -11.05 0.02 -18.90
N PRO A 278 -11.71 -1.16 -18.98
CA PRO A 278 -13.07 -1.29 -19.49
C PRO A 278 -14.06 -0.35 -18.79
N SER A 279 -15.04 0.18 -19.52
CA SER A 279 -15.99 1.19 -19.05
C SER A 279 -16.89 0.75 -17.88
N ARG A 280 -16.97 -0.56 -17.60
CA ARG A 280 -17.66 -1.09 -16.41
C ARG A 280 -16.97 -0.70 -15.09
N PHE A 281 -15.73 -0.26 -15.13
CA PHE A 281 -14.95 0.10 -13.96
C PHE A 281 -14.97 1.62 -13.74
N ILE A 282 -15.35 2.04 -12.53
CA ILE A 282 -15.49 3.44 -12.17
C ILE A 282 -14.42 3.82 -11.15
N LEU A 283 -13.47 4.64 -11.57
CA LEU A 283 -12.41 5.11 -10.68
C LEU A 283 -12.95 6.01 -9.58
N GLN A 284 -12.55 5.74 -8.36
CA GLN A 284 -12.86 6.53 -7.17
C GLN A 284 -11.67 7.36 -6.74
N GLU A 285 -11.95 8.55 -6.20
CA GLU A 285 -10.94 9.32 -5.48
C GLU A 285 -10.54 8.61 -4.19
N THR A 286 -9.30 8.84 -3.74
CA THR A 286 -8.73 8.30 -2.50
C THR A 286 -8.67 9.40 -1.43
N PRO A 287 -9.83 9.81 -0.85
CA PRO A 287 -9.88 10.97 0.04
C PRO A 287 -9.33 10.69 1.45
N TYR A 288 -9.20 9.41 1.82
CA TYR A 288 -8.78 8.99 3.15
C TYR A 288 -7.50 8.14 3.08
N SER A 289 -6.69 8.24 4.12
CA SER A 289 -5.53 7.37 4.33
C SER A 289 -5.94 6.00 4.90
N SER A 290 -5.03 5.02 4.86
CA SER A 290 -5.34 3.66 5.34
C SER A 290 -5.67 3.62 6.83
N GLU A 291 -4.98 4.40 7.67
CA GLU A 291 -5.31 4.50 9.10
C GLU A 291 -6.69 5.14 9.34
N GLN A 292 -7.17 6.03 8.46
CA GLN A 292 -8.54 6.52 8.50
C GLN A 292 -9.54 5.44 8.06
N GLY A 293 -9.16 4.58 7.12
CA GLY A 293 -9.93 3.38 6.77
C GLY A 293 -10.08 2.44 7.96
N ALA A 294 -9.04 2.27 8.77
CA ALA A 294 -9.11 1.51 10.01
C ALA A 294 -10.10 2.15 11.01
N ILE A 295 -10.10 3.48 11.16
CA ILE A 295 -11.10 4.18 11.98
C ILE A 295 -12.52 3.90 11.50
N LEU A 296 -12.78 3.95 10.19
CA LEU A 296 -14.11 3.67 9.63
C LEU A 296 -14.59 2.24 9.94
N ILE A 297 -13.68 1.26 9.93
CA ILE A 297 -13.98 -0.12 10.35
C ILE A 297 -14.35 -0.15 11.85
N GLY A 298 -13.57 0.50 12.71
CA GLY A 298 -13.84 0.56 14.14
C GLY A 298 -15.16 1.27 14.48
N MET A 299 -15.52 2.32 13.74
CA MET A 299 -16.83 2.97 13.87
C MET A 299 -17.98 2.02 13.52
N LYS A 300 -17.83 1.27 12.43
CA LYS A 300 -18.82 0.27 12.02
C LYS A 300 -18.99 -0.84 13.07
N ASP A 301 -17.89 -1.30 13.65
CA ASP A 301 -17.91 -2.31 14.73
C ASP A 301 -18.67 -1.81 15.98
N LEU A 302 -18.49 -0.53 16.32
CA LEU A 302 -19.25 0.13 17.40
C LEU A 302 -20.69 0.52 17.01
N ASN A 303 -21.17 0.12 15.82
CA ASN A 303 -22.46 0.51 15.26
C ASN A 303 -22.66 2.03 15.16
N ILE A 304 -21.58 2.78 14.95
CA ILE A 304 -21.63 4.22 14.68
C ILE A 304 -21.94 4.43 13.20
N GLU A 305 -23.03 5.12 12.91
CA GLU A 305 -23.40 5.47 11.53
C GLU A 305 -22.40 6.46 10.93
N ILE A 306 -21.83 6.11 9.76
CA ILE A 306 -20.87 6.95 9.05
C ILE A 306 -21.58 8.09 8.34
N THR A 307 -21.70 9.23 9.01
CA THR A 307 -22.36 10.43 8.49
C THR A 307 -21.44 11.30 7.65
N PRO A 308 -21.97 12.22 6.80
CA PRO A 308 -21.15 13.20 6.10
C PRO A 308 -20.28 14.06 7.04
N THR A 309 -20.74 14.33 8.25
CA THR A 309 -20.00 15.08 9.28
C THR A 309 -18.75 14.31 9.71
N ILE A 310 -18.86 13.01 9.99
CA ILE A 310 -17.74 12.14 10.33
C ILE A 310 -16.73 12.12 9.17
N LEU A 311 -17.20 11.91 7.96
CA LEU A 311 -16.35 11.88 6.77
C LEU A 311 -15.60 13.21 6.56
N ASN A 312 -16.25 14.34 6.80
CA ASN A 312 -15.62 15.65 6.72
C ASN A 312 -14.60 15.90 7.84
N ASN A 313 -14.86 15.40 9.04
CA ASN A 313 -13.91 15.50 10.15
C ASN A 313 -12.63 14.67 9.86
N LEU A 314 -12.79 13.47 9.33
CA LEU A 314 -11.65 12.61 8.95
C LEU A 314 -10.80 13.22 7.83
N LYS A 315 -11.38 13.99 6.89
CA LYS A 315 -10.61 14.66 5.81
C LYS A 315 -9.69 15.77 6.30
N LYS A 316 -9.97 16.37 7.45
CA LYS A 316 -9.15 17.46 7.99
C LYS A 316 -7.77 16.91 8.38
N LYS A 317 -6.72 17.35 7.68
CA LYS A 317 -5.33 17.06 8.07
C LYS A 317 -5.06 17.71 9.42
N VAL A 318 -4.41 16.98 10.30
CA VAL A 318 -3.87 17.48 11.57
C VAL A 318 -2.48 18.05 11.36
#